data_2a7981e027cd163ffc541bf7862fd4ff
#
_entry.id   2a7981e027cd163ffc541bf7862fd4ff
#
_cell.length_a   1.000
_cell.length_b   1.000
_cell.length_c   1.000
_cell.angle_alpha   90.00
_cell.angle_beta   90.00
_cell.angle_gamma   90.00
#
_symmetry.space_group_name_H-M   'P 1'
#
loop_
_entity.id
_entity.type
_entity.pdbx_description
1 polymer ?
#
loop_
_entity_poly.entity_id
_entity_poly.type
_entity_poly.pdbx_seq_one_letter_code
_entity_poly.pdbx_strand_id
1 'polypeptide(L)'
;MNYSLSCDTWGTEEVDAIQRVIKSGRYTMGEEVATFEKQFAEFMGVPYAKMVNSGSSANLLMIGSAIYNDSYKLNKGDYVIVPAVSWST
;
A
#
# COMPACT_ATOMS: atom_id res chain seq x y z
N MET A 1 18.41 -22.70 13.34
CA MET A 1 18.00 -21.96 12.16
C MET A 1 17.73 -20.54 12.59
N ASN A 2 18.53 -19.56 12.16
CA ASN A 2 18.27 -18.16 12.47
C ASN A 2 17.49 -17.56 11.29
N TYR A 3 16.24 -17.18 11.53
CA TYR A 3 15.47 -16.38 10.58
C TYR A 3 15.76 -14.91 10.87
N SER A 4 16.39 -14.20 9.94
CA SER A 4 16.55 -12.75 10.09
C SER A 4 15.20 -12.06 9.88
N LEU A 5 14.99 -10.98 10.64
CA LEU A 5 13.76 -10.20 10.57
C LEU A 5 13.62 -9.45 9.23
N SER A 6 14.76 -9.16 8.61
CA SER A 6 14.84 -8.52 7.29
C SER A 6 16.11 -8.95 6.58
N CYS A 7 16.11 -8.89 5.27
CA CYS A 7 17.30 -9.00 4.43
C CYS A 7 17.34 -7.80 3.47
N ASP A 8 18.53 -7.37 3.12
CA ASP A 8 18.73 -6.36 2.09
C ASP A 8 18.63 -7.05 0.71
N THR A 9 17.68 -6.63 -0.09
CA THR A 9 17.45 -7.13 -1.45
C THR A 9 17.69 -6.04 -2.51
N TRP A 10 18.24 -4.90 -2.09
CA TRP A 10 18.48 -3.76 -2.99
C TRP A 10 19.60 -4.07 -3.98
N GLY A 11 19.33 -3.79 -5.25
CA GLY A 11 20.27 -3.89 -6.37
C GLY A 11 20.40 -2.58 -7.13
N THR A 12 20.93 -2.68 -8.33
CA THR A 12 21.06 -1.53 -9.23
C THR A 12 19.72 -1.02 -9.73
N GLU A 13 18.72 -1.89 -9.83
CA GLU A 13 17.39 -1.57 -10.35
C GLU A 13 16.67 -0.56 -9.44
N GLU A 14 16.75 -0.73 -8.13
CA GLU A 14 16.17 0.19 -7.15
C GLU A 14 16.90 1.54 -7.17
N VAL A 15 18.22 1.53 -7.26
CA VAL A 15 19.03 2.75 -7.34
C VAL A 15 18.70 3.53 -8.61
N ASP A 16 18.59 2.85 -9.74
CA ASP A 16 18.23 3.46 -11.03
C ASP A 16 16.82 4.05 -11.00
N ALA A 17 15.87 3.37 -10.34
CA ALA A 17 14.52 3.88 -10.16
C ALA A 17 14.51 5.19 -9.35
N ILE A 18 15.26 5.24 -8.25
CA ILE A 18 15.42 6.46 -7.44
C ILE A 18 16.04 7.59 -8.28
N GLN A 19 17.06 7.29 -9.06
CA GLN A 19 17.70 8.29 -9.92
C GLN A 19 16.75 8.86 -10.99
N ARG A 20 15.88 8.02 -11.57
CA ARG A 20 14.84 8.49 -12.50
C ARG A 20 13.89 9.47 -11.83
N VAL A 21 13.44 9.16 -10.61
CA VAL A 21 12.57 10.06 -9.84
C VAL A 21 13.27 11.39 -9.54
N ILE A 22 14.54 11.35 -9.10
CA ILE A 22 15.33 12.56 -8.85
C ILE A 22 15.44 13.42 -10.10
N LYS A 23 15.77 12.82 -11.25
CA LYS A 23 15.89 13.53 -12.54
C LYS A 23 14.56 14.13 -13.01
N SER A 24 13.44 13.50 -12.68
CA SER A 24 12.11 14.01 -13.04
C SER A 24 11.71 15.27 -12.26
N GLY A 25 12.34 15.52 -11.11
CA GLY A 25 11.96 16.61 -10.20
C GLY A 25 10.58 16.44 -9.54
N ARG A 26 9.91 15.31 -9.75
CA ARG A 26 8.56 15.05 -9.23
C ARG A 26 8.59 13.92 -8.21
N TYR A 27 8.66 14.31 -6.93
CA TYR A 27 8.94 13.41 -5.81
C TYR A 27 7.68 12.81 -5.16
N THR A 28 6.49 13.30 -5.51
CA THR A 28 5.23 12.80 -4.95
C THR A 28 4.17 12.69 -6.05
N MET A 29 3.30 11.69 -5.93
CA MET A 29 2.14 11.49 -6.83
C MET A 29 2.51 11.62 -8.32
N GLY A 30 3.70 11.12 -8.69
CA GLY A 30 4.23 11.21 -10.03
C GLY A 30 3.90 9.98 -10.88
N GLU A 31 4.59 9.90 -12.01
CA GLU A 31 4.40 8.85 -13.02
C GLU A 31 4.73 7.44 -12.47
N GLU A 32 5.72 7.32 -11.59
CA GLU A 32 6.08 6.04 -10.96
C GLU A 32 4.95 5.53 -10.06
N VAL A 33 4.28 6.43 -9.31
CA VAL A 33 3.11 6.05 -8.50
C VAL A 33 1.95 5.60 -9.38
N ALA A 34 1.65 6.33 -10.44
CA ALA A 34 0.57 5.97 -11.37
C ALA A 34 0.84 4.61 -12.04
N THR A 35 2.08 4.36 -12.43
CA THR A 35 2.52 3.08 -13.01
C THR A 35 2.37 1.95 -12.01
N PHE A 36 2.83 2.16 -10.77
CA PHE A 36 2.68 1.17 -9.70
C PHE A 36 1.21 0.84 -9.43
N GLU A 37 0.35 1.86 -9.27
CA GLU A 37 -1.09 1.66 -9.03
C GLU A 37 -1.73 0.81 -10.13
N LYS A 38 -1.41 1.09 -11.38
CA LYS A 38 -1.89 0.33 -12.54
C LYS A 38 -1.42 -1.12 -12.51
N GLN A 39 -0.11 -1.33 -12.40
CA GLN A 39 0.49 -2.68 -12.42
C GLN A 39 0.03 -3.51 -11.23
N PHE A 40 -0.11 -2.91 -10.05
CA PHE A 40 -0.59 -3.60 -8.86
C PHE A 40 -2.06 -3.98 -8.97
N ALA A 41 -2.90 -3.10 -9.53
CA ALA A 41 -4.29 -3.42 -9.81
C ALA A 41 -4.44 -4.59 -10.79
N GLU A 42 -3.64 -4.58 -11.88
CA GLU A 42 -3.58 -5.68 -12.85
C GLU A 42 -3.13 -7.00 -12.20
N PHE A 43 -2.06 -6.96 -11.40
CA PHE A 43 -1.55 -8.13 -10.68
C PHE A 43 -2.58 -8.74 -9.72
N MET A 44 -3.32 -7.90 -9.00
CA MET A 44 -4.36 -8.31 -8.06
C MET A 44 -5.69 -8.67 -8.73
N GLY A 45 -5.84 -8.43 -10.03
CA GLY A 45 -7.09 -8.68 -10.76
C GLY A 45 -8.24 -7.76 -10.32
N VAL A 46 -7.94 -6.55 -9.85
CA VAL A 46 -8.91 -5.55 -9.39
C VAL A 46 -8.93 -4.33 -10.32
N PRO A 47 -10.04 -3.59 -10.39
CA PRO A 47 -10.12 -2.45 -11.30
C PRO A 47 -9.25 -1.27 -10.90
N TYR A 48 -8.93 -1.12 -9.60
CA TYR A 48 -8.18 0.03 -9.09
C TYR A 48 -7.28 -0.36 -7.93
N ALA A 49 -6.14 0.32 -7.81
CA ALA A 49 -5.29 0.34 -6.63
C ALA A 49 -4.90 1.78 -6.32
N LYS A 50 -4.66 2.10 -5.05
CA LYS A 50 -4.25 3.43 -4.62
C LYS A 50 -3.08 3.35 -3.66
N MET A 51 -2.03 4.09 -4.01
CA MET A 51 -0.85 4.27 -3.19
C MET A 51 -1.14 5.24 -2.05
N VAL A 52 -0.68 4.91 -0.86
CA VAL A 52 -0.77 5.76 0.34
C VAL A 52 0.60 5.86 1.01
N ASN A 53 0.74 6.82 1.91
CA ASN A 53 2.02 7.12 2.55
C ASN A 53 2.45 6.11 3.63
N SER A 54 1.56 5.26 4.11
CA SER A 54 1.86 4.27 5.15
C SER A 54 0.82 3.16 5.23
N GLY A 55 1.19 2.03 5.84
CA GLY A 55 0.24 0.96 6.17
C GLY A 55 -0.89 1.41 7.09
N SER A 56 -0.61 2.32 8.03
CA SER A 56 -1.64 2.91 8.89
C SER A 56 -2.69 3.67 8.10
N SER A 57 -2.27 4.47 7.12
CA SER A 57 -3.19 5.15 6.20
C SER A 57 -3.98 4.17 5.33
N ALA A 58 -3.35 3.08 4.88
CA ALA A 58 -4.02 2.03 4.14
C ALA A 58 -5.13 1.38 4.99
N ASN A 59 -4.84 1.03 6.24
CA ASN A 59 -5.82 0.47 7.17
C ASN A 59 -7.00 1.42 7.41
N LEU A 60 -6.70 2.71 7.62
CA LEU A 60 -7.73 3.73 7.82
C LEU A 60 -8.64 3.86 6.60
N LEU A 61 -8.07 3.91 5.40
CA LEU A 61 -8.83 3.99 4.15
C LEU A 61 -9.65 2.72 3.89
N MET A 62 -9.09 1.55 4.21
CA MET A 62 -9.80 0.27 4.06
C MET A 62 -11.05 0.23 4.95
N ILE A 63 -10.92 0.58 6.23
CA ILE A 63 -12.06 0.64 7.14
C ILE A 63 -13.04 1.75 6.74
N GLY A 64 -12.53 2.93 6.38
CA GLY A 64 -13.34 4.04 5.90
C GLY A 64 -14.16 3.67 4.66
N SER A 65 -13.55 2.99 3.69
CA SER A 65 -14.26 2.54 2.49
C SER A 65 -15.35 1.53 2.82
N ALA A 66 -15.12 0.61 3.76
CA ALA A 66 -16.14 -0.34 4.21
C ALA A 66 -17.33 0.34 4.92
N ILE A 67 -17.08 1.41 5.67
CA ILE A 67 -18.15 2.18 6.32
C ILE A 67 -19.06 2.89 5.29
N TYR A 68 -18.47 3.42 4.22
CA TYR A 68 -19.19 4.21 3.21
C TYR A 68 -19.59 3.40 1.97
N ASN A 69 -19.35 2.09 1.95
CA ASN A 69 -19.74 1.24 0.83
C ASN A 69 -21.23 0.87 0.88
N ASP A 70 -21.93 1.02 -0.24
CA ASP A 70 -23.36 0.73 -0.32
C ASP A 70 -23.67 -0.77 -0.41
N SER A 71 -22.73 -1.58 -0.91
CA SER A 71 -22.94 -3.02 -1.11
C SER A 71 -22.64 -3.86 0.12
N TYR A 72 -21.67 -3.44 0.95
CA TYR A 72 -21.35 -4.07 2.23
C TYR A 72 -20.90 -2.98 3.20
N LYS A 73 -21.77 -2.61 4.07
CA LYS A 73 -21.58 -1.49 4.98
C LYS A 73 -21.16 -2.00 6.36
N LEU A 74 -19.97 -1.55 6.79
CA LEU A 74 -19.54 -1.73 8.17
C LEU A 74 -20.27 -0.70 9.06
N ASN A 75 -20.90 -1.17 10.11
CA ASN A 75 -21.65 -0.33 11.04
C ASN A 75 -20.94 -0.24 12.40
N LYS A 76 -21.28 0.80 13.17
CA LYS A 76 -20.77 0.92 14.53
C LYS A 76 -21.24 -0.26 15.38
N GLY A 77 -20.28 -0.99 15.95
CA GLY A 77 -20.53 -2.19 16.76
C GLY A 77 -20.26 -3.50 16.03
N ASP A 78 -20.00 -3.48 14.74
CA ASP A 78 -19.57 -4.67 14.01
C ASP A 78 -18.19 -5.14 14.42
N TYR A 79 -17.95 -6.43 14.32
CA TYR A 79 -16.67 -7.03 14.67
C TYR A 79 -15.73 -7.07 13.47
N VAL A 80 -14.46 -6.75 13.72
CA VAL A 80 -13.37 -6.85 12.75
C VAL A 80 -12.32 -7.81 13.30
N ILE A 81 -11.94 -8.80 12.50
CA ILE A 81 -10.90 -9.76 12.87
C ILE A 81 -9.54 -9.14 12.53
N VAL A 82 -8.67 -9.09 13.54
CA VAL A 82 -7.31 -8.57 13.40
C VAL A 82 -6.30 -9.55 14.01
N PRO A 83 -5.02 -9.54 13.59
CA PRO A 83 -3.97 -10.33 14.25
C PRO A 83 -3.82 -9.92 15.71
N ALA A 84 -3.63 -10.90 16.60
CA ALA A 84 -3.43 -10.65 18.03
C ALA A 84 -2.09 -9.95 18.33
N VAL A 85 -1.09 -10.14 17.45
CA VAL A 85 0.22 -9.49 17.52
C VAL A 85 0.40 -8.65 16.27
N SER A 86 0.38 -7.35 16.41
CA SER A 86 0.45 -6.36 15.34
C SER A 86 1.01 -5.06 15.88
N TRP A 87 1.27 -4.09 15.01
CA TRP A 87 1.52 -2.70 15.41
C TRP A 87 0.27 -2.11 16.07
N SER A 88 0.47 -1.07 16.86
CA SER A 88 -0.61 -0.40 17.62
C SER A 88 -1.64 0.37 16.76
N THR A 89 -1.44 0.36 15.46
CA THR A 89 -2.33 1.07 14.50
C THR A 89 -3.33 0.16 13.85
#